data_e217705a776f8d5ed9e2b862f343e335
#
_entry.id   e217705a776f8d5ed9e2b862f343e335
#
_cell.length_a   1.000
_cell.length_b   1.000
_cell.length_c   1.000
_cell.angle_alpha   90.00
_cell.angle_beta   90.00
_cell.angle_gamma   90.00
#
_symmetry.space_group_name_H-M   'P 1'
#
loop_
_entity.id
_entity.type
_entity.pdbx_description
1 polymer ?
#
loop_
_entity_poly.entity_id
_entity_poly.type
_entity_poly.pdbx_seq_one_letter_code
_entity_poly.pdbx_strand_id
1 'polypeptide(L)'
;MEPESQTDPTFKSTRIYTTLTAKEVRRRLNADFGFKKKDLPCLKTISTLMNKLGYVIRQVQKSKPIKKVPEMDEIFETIRPLNEQADSDPGVLRISIDAKAALNIGQFSRGGKSRLGQKAYDHDFDPEYKYIPYGLFIPKTNDSWVWFAQSSVTSDFIVDRLEDIWPALKKKFNNPHTLVINLDNGPECSGRRTQWLKRMVEFSDKNRS
;
A
#
# COMPACT_ATOMS: atom_id res chain seq x y z
N MET A 1 3.19 25.93 -18.43
CA MET A 1 3.50 24.91 -17.39
C MET A 1 2.55 24.97 -16.20
N GLU A 2 1.98 26.12 -15.89
CA GLU A 2 1.06 26.30 -14.75
C GLU A 2 -0.19 25.40 -14.72
N PRO A 3 -0.89 25.11 -15.84
CA PRO A 3 -2.08 24.28 -15.78
C PRO A 3 -1.83 22.82 -15.37
N GLU A 4 -0.58 22.36 -15.44
CA GLU A 4 -0.20 20.96 -15.13
C GLU A 4 0.74 20.88 -13.92
N SER A 5 0.91 22.00 -13.22
CA SER A 5 1.68 22.05 -11.99
C SER A 5 0.77 21.80 -10.79
N GLN A 6 1.28 21.05 -9.83
CA GLN A 6 0.62 20.79 -8.56
C GLN A 6 1.46 21.34 -7.43
N THR A 7 0.83 21.97 -6.46
CA THR A 7 1.47 22.36 -5.21
C THR A 7 1.82 21.12 -4.39
N ASP A 8 2.75 21.27 -3.46
CA ASP A 8 3.10 20.22 -2.50
C ASP A 8 1.85 19.80 -1.72
N PRO A 9 1.40 18.52 -1.83
CA PRO A 9 0.19 18.05 -1.15
C PRO A 9 0.30 18.09 0.37
N THR A 10 1.50 18.27 0.92
CA THR A 10 1.72 18.43 2.36
C THR A 10 1.68 19.89 2.80
N PHE A 11 1.64 20.84 1.88
CA PHE A 11 1.72 22.29 2.10
C PHE A 11 2.93 22.76 2.94
N LYS A 12 3.95 21.90 3.07
CA LYS A 12 5.17 22.19 3.83
C LYS A 12 6.23 22.91 3.03
N SER A 13 6.07 22.99 1.73
CA SER A 13 6.98 23.69 0.84
C SER A 13 6.24 24.45 -0.26
N THR A 14 6.84 25.53 -0.75
CA THR A 14 6.35 26.30 -1.91
C THR A 14 6.70 25.65 -3.25
N ARG A 15 7.16 24.41 -3.25
CA ARG A 15 7.59 23.69 -4.46
C ARG A 15 6.40 23.33 -5.32
N ILE A 16 6.58 23.52 -6.63
CA ILE A 16 5.60 23.17 -7.64
C ILE A 16 6.05 21.87 -8.32
N TYR A 17 5.15 20.91 -8.39
CA TYR A 17 5.36 19.64 -9.08
C TYR A 17 4.72 19.70 -10.46
N THR A 18 5.32 19.05 -11.46
CA THR A 18 4.76 18.89 -12.79
C THR A 18 4.84 17.44 -13.23
N THR A 19 3.83 16.98 -13.97
CA THR A 19 3.81 15.68 -14.63
C THR A 19 4.52 15.69 -15.97
N LEU A 20 4.97 16.86 -16.45
CA LEU A 20 5.63 17.00 -17.74
C LEU A 20 6.99 16.30 -17.77
N THR A 21 7.16 15.41 -18.73
CA THR A 21 8.45 14.78 -19.03
C THR A 21 9.28 15.70 -19.94
N ALA A 22 10.62 15.55 -19.94
CA ALA A 22 11.50 16.28 -20.87
C ALA A 22 11.11 16.05 -22.35
N LYS A 23 10.58 14.85 -22.68
CA LYS A 23 10.06 14.53 -24.03
C LYS A 23 8.83 15.38 -24.36
N GLU A 24 7.91 15.48 -23.44
CA GLU A 24 6.69 16.27 -23.61
C GLU A 24 6.99 17.78 -23.67
N VAL A 25 7.88 18.28 -22.82
CA VAL A 25 8.36 19.65 -22.89
C VAL A 25 8.94 19.96 -24.30
N ARG A 26 9.80 19.07 -24.83
CA ARG A 26 10.36 19.26 -26.17
C ARG A 26 9.30 19.24 -27.27
N ARG A 27 8.29 18.37 -27.15
CA ARG A 27 7.16 18.31 -28.07
C ARG A 27 6.38 19.62 -28.07
N ARG A 28 6.07 20.15 -26.90
CA ARG A 28 5.31 21.41 -26.75
C ARG A 28 6.09 22.63 -27.22
N LEU A 29 7.39 22.70 -26.96
CA LEU A 29 8.22 23.76 -27.52
C LEU A 29 8.15 23.82 -29.05
N ASN A 30 8.04 22.67 -29.70
CA ASN A 30 7.83 22.64 -31.15
C ASN A 30 6.38 22.96 -31.56
N ALA A 31 5.38 22.31 -30.95
CA ALA A 31 3.99 22.40 -31.35
C ALA A 31 3.33 23.72 -30.96
N ASP A 32 3.55 24.16 -29.71
CA ASP A 32 2.78 25.26 -29.13
C ASP A 32 3.53 26.60 -29.25
N PHE A 33 4.88 26.55 -29.31
CA PHE A 33 5.74 27.74 -29.36
C PHE A 33 6.48 27.89 -30.68
N GLY A 34 6.31 26.99 -31.64
CA GLY A 34 6.82 27.10 -33.00
C GLY A 34 8.33 26.92 -33.17
N PHE A 35 9.07 26.49 -32.16
CA PHE A 35 10.50 26.23 -32.30
C PHE A 35 10.77 25.05 -33.26
N LYS A 36 11.70 25.24 -34.20
CA LYS A 36 12.06 24.17 -35.17
C LYS A 36 12.75 23.01 -34.42
N LYS A 37 12.40 21.77 -34.77
CA LYS A 37 12.96 20.57 -34.14
C LYS A 37 14.49 20.50 -34.10
N LYS A 38 15.17 21.07 -35.14
CA LYS A 38 16.63 21.13 -35.25
C LYS A 38 17.28 22.09 -34.26
N ASP A 39 16.55 23.12 -33.83
CA ASP A 39 17.05 24.16 -32.94
C ASP A 39 16.74 23.84 -31.45
N LEU A 40 15.97 22.78 -31.20
CA LEU A 40 15.63 22.36 -29.85
C LEU A 40 16.76 21.52 -29.22
N PRO A 41 17.07 21.77 -27.93
CA PRO A 41 18.04 20.98 -27.20
C PRO A 41 17.69 19.50 -27.15
N CYS A 42 18.67 18.64 -26.94
CA CYS A 42 18.42 17.21 -26.71
C CYS A 42 17.69 17.00 -25.37
N LEU A 43 17.07 15.84 -25.21
CA LEU A 43 16.26 15.52 -24.01
C LEU A 43 17.07 15.62 -22.71
N LYS A 44 18.37 15.24 -22.75
CA LYS A 44 19.27 15.36 -21.59
C LYS A 44 19.46 16.82 -21.17
N THR A 45 19.67 17.71 -22.13
CA THR A 45 19.80 19.14 -21.88
C THR A 45 18.52 19.74 -21.32
N ILE A 46 17.36 19.36 -21.87
CA ILE A 46 16.05 19.80 -21.36
C ILE A 46 15.86 19.30 -19.92
N SER A 47 16.16 18.05 -19.63
CA SER A 47 16.07 17.51 -18.26
C SER A 47 16.99 18.28 -17.29
N THR A 48 18.20 18.62 -17.72
CA THR A 48 19.14 19.42 -16.91
C THR A 48 18.61 20.81 -16.66
N LEU A 49 18.01 21.44 -17.68
CA LEU A 49 17.38 22.77 -17.53
C LEU A 49 16.16 22.71 -16.60
N MET A 50 15.32 21.68 -16.72
CA MET A 50 14.20 21.48 -15.79
C MET A 50 14.69 21.37 -14.35
N ASN A 51 15.75 20.59 -14.10
CA ASN A 51 16.34 20.47 -12.77
C ASN A 51 16.87 21.81 -12.24
N LYS A 52 17.55 22.60 -13.08
CA LYS A 52 18.03 23.96 -12.72
C LYS A 52 16.88 24.92 -12.39
N LEU A 53 15.73 24.73 -13.04
CA LEU A 53 14.51 25.51 -12.79
C LEU A 53 13.71 25.00 -11.56
N GLY A 54 14.22 23.99 -10.84
CA GLY A 54 13.57 23.43 -9.65
C GLY A 54 12.64 22.26 -9.90
N TYR A 55 12.43 21.84 -11.17
CA TYR A 55 11.62 20.68 -11.53
C TYR A 55 12.46 19.40 -11.47
N VAL A 56 12.77 18.97 -10.27
CA VAL A 56 13.62 17.80 -10.00
C VAL A 56 12.75 16.55 -9.91
N ILE A 57 13.19 15.44 -10.54
CA ILE A 57 12.52 14.13 -10.42
C ILE A 57 12.55 13.70 -8.96
N ARG A 58 11.37 13.41 -8.40
CA ARG A 58 11.20 12.91 -7.03
C ARG A 58 10.27 11.70 -7.03
N GLN A 59 10.40 10.85 -6.05
CA GLN A 59 9.42 9.78 -5.80
C GLN A 59 8.06 10.41 -5.46
N VAL A 60 7.03 9.89 -6.10
CA VAL A 60 5.65 10.29 -5.80
C VAL A 60 5.29 9.71 -4.44
N GLN A 61 5.00 10.58 -3.49
CA GLN A 61 4.38 10.17 -2.23
C GLN A 61 2.91 9.80 -2.50
N LYS A 62 2.42 8.73 -1.88
CA LYS A 62 0.98 8.45 -1.89
C LYS A 62 0.26 9.64 -1.27
N SER A 63 -0.40 10.44 -2.10
CA SER A 63 -1.27 11.51 -1.60
C SER A 63 -2.50 10.92 -0.94
N LYS A 64 -3.04 11.61 0.06
CA LYS A 64 -4.40 11.32 0.52
C LYS A 64 -5.34 11.45 -0.68
N PRO A 65 -6.39 10.60 -0.79
CA PRO A 65 -7.34 10.68 -1.89
C PRO A 65 -7.87 12.10 -2.03
N ILE A 66 -7.82 12.65 -3.24
CA ILE A 66 -8.28 14.03 -3.55
C ILE A 66 -9.81 14.15 -3.38
N LYS A 67 -10.54 13.06 -3.51
CA LYS A 67 -11.96 12.99 -3.17
C LYS A 67 -12.09 12.42 -1.75
N LYS A 68 -12.29 13.30 -0.78
CA LYS A 68 -12.97 12.90 0.45
C LYS A 68 -14.43 12.64 0.06
N VAL A 69 -14.82 11.37 0.12
CA VAL A 69 -16.22 11.01 0.09
C VAL A 69 -16.77 11.40 1.47
N PRO A 70 -17.91 12.12 1.58
CA PRO A 70 -18.47 12.52 2.88
C PRO A 70 -18.58 11.34 3.85
N GLU A 71 -18.91 10.16 3.34
CA GLU A 71 -19.02 8.92 4.11
C GLU A 71 -17.68 8.47 4.74
N MET A 72 -16.53 8.91 4.21
CA MET A 72 -15.22 8.55 4.81
C MET A 72 -15.00 9.23 6.16
N ASP A 73 -15.41 10.49 6.31
CA ASP A 73 -15.27 11.20 7.58
C ASP A 73 -16.19 10.56 8.64
N GLU A 74 -17.42 10.19 8.28
CA GLU A 74 -18.35 9.46 9.16
C GLU A 74 -17.82 8.09 9.58
N ILE A 75 -17.20 7.34 8.66
CA ILE A 75 -16.56 6.04 8.97
C ILE A 75 -15.42 6.24 9.97
N PHE A 76 -14.56 7.23 9.77
CA PHE A 76 -13.44 7.51 10.69
C PHE A 76 -13.94 8.00 12.05
N GLU A 77 -14.97 8.84 12.09
CA GLU A 77 -15.61 9.30 13.32
C GLU A 77 -16.25 8.15 14.12
N THR A 78 -16.76 7.12 13.42
CA THR A 78 -17.32 5.92 14.06
C THR A 78 -16.25 4.95 14.53
N ILE A 79 -15.24 4.69 13.71
CA ILE A 79 -14.20 3.67 14.00
C ILE A 79 -13.24 4.15 15.11
N ARG A 80 -12.94 5.44 15.15
CA ARG A 80 -11.98 6.00 16.11
C ARG A 80 -12.36 5.76 17.56
N PRO A 81 -13.57 6.12 18.04
CA PRO A 81 -13.97 5.86 19.42
C PRO A 81 -14.05 4.36 19.73
N LEU A 82 -14.48 3.51 18.78
CA LEU A 82 -14.48 2.06 18.95
C LEU A 82 -13.07 1.50 19.15
N ASN A 83 -12.10 1.99 18.38
CA ASN A 83 -10.71 1.61 18.53
C ASN A 83 -10.12 2.07 19.87
N GLU A 84 -10.41 3.31 20.28
CA GLU A 84 -9.96 3.88 21.56
C GLU A 84 -10.57 3.11 22.74
N GLN A 85 -11.84 2.74 22.65
CA GLN A 85 -12.51 1.91 23.64
C GLN A 85 -11.87 0.52 23.72
N ALA A 86 -11.64 -0.13 22.56
CA ALA A 86 -11.02 -1.44 22.49
C ALA A 86 -9.59 -1.43 23.06
N ASP A 87 -8.80 -0.38 22.80
CA ASP A 87 -7.44 -0.26 23.32
C ASP A 87 -7.39 0.04 24.82
N SER A 88 -8.43 0.63 25.39
CA SER A 88 -8.52 0.94 26.83
C SER A 88 -8.96 -0.27 27.68
N ASP A 89 -9.70 -1.21 27.11
CA ASP A 89 -10.20 -2.39 27.80
C ASP A 89 -9.14 -3.51 27.81
N PRO A 90 -8.70 -3.98 28.99
CA PRO A 90 -7.74 -5.09 29.08
C PRO A 90 -8.30 -6.44 28.64
N GLY A 91 -9.61 -6.62 28.61
CA GLY A 91 -10.30 -7.82 28.13
C GLY A 91 -10.54 -7.85 26.62
N VAL A 92 -10.19 -6.77 25.91
CA VAL A 92 -10.35 -6.65 24.46
C VAL A 92 -9.00 -6.64 23.77
N LEU A 93 -8.84 -7.49 22.76
CA LEU A 93 -7.69 -7.47 21.87
C LEU A 93 -8.09 -6.91 20.52
N ARG A 94 -7.49 -5.78 20.13
CA ARG A 94 -7.66 -5.20 18.79
C ARG A 94 -6.47 -5.54 17.91
N ILE A 95 -6.75 -6.11 16.74
CA ILE A 95 -5.77 -6.42 15.70
C ILE A 95 -6.12 -5.73 14.38
N SER A 96 -5.12 -5.46 13.58
CA SER A 96 -5.29 -5.00 12.20
C SER A 96 -4.67 -6.01 11.25
N ILE A 97 -5.38 -6.36 10.19
CA ILE A 97 -4.97 -7.36 9.21
C ILE A 97 -4.97 -6.73 7.82
N ASP A 98 -3.92 -6.99 7.04
CA ASP A 98 -3.79 -6.44 5.69
C ASP A 98 -2.95 -7.36 4.79
N ALA A 99 -3.39 -7.53 3.54
CA ALA A 99 -2.65 -8.19 2.48
C ALA A 99 -1.93 -7.17 1.61
N LYS A 100 -0.65 -7.39 1.34
CA LYS A 100 0.15 -6.50 0.50
C LYS A 100 0.23 -6.98 -0.94
N ALA A 101 0.68 -6.10 -1.84
CA ALA A 101 0.92 -6.46 -3.23
C ALA A 101 1.89 -7.65 -3.32
N ALA A 102 1.61 -8.54 -4.28
CA ALA A 102 2.43 -9.72 -4.48
C ALA A 102 3.89 -9.38 -4.78
N LEU A 103 4.78 -10.13 -4.16
CA LEU A 103 6.22 -10.11 -4.40
C LEU A 103 6.57 -11.20 -5.40
N ASN A 104 7.16 -10.81 -6.50
CA ASN A 104 7.70 -11.74 -7.47
C ASN A 104 9.15 -12.09 -7.10
N ILE A 105 9.47 -13.36 -7.09
CA ILE A 105 10.83 -13.86 -6.84
C ILE A 105 11.40 -14.47 -8.12
N GLY A 106 12.61 -14.07 -8.47
CA GLY A 106 13.30 -14.49 -9.69
C GLY A 106 14.48 -13.58 -10.00
N GLN A 107 15.13 -13.83 -11.14
CA GLN A 107 16.31 -13.09 -11.59
C GLN A 107 15.93 -11.79 -12.33
N PHE A 108 15.00 -11.02 -11.81
CA PHE A 108 14.56 -9.77 -12.44
C PHE A 108 14.79 -8.58 -11.50
N SER A 109 15.00 -7.41 -12.09
CA SER A 109 15.14 -6.16 -11.37
C SER A 109 14.60 -5.02 -12.21
N ARG A 110 13.71 -4.22 -11.68
CA ARG A 110 13.27 -2.99 -12.35
C ARG A 110 14.39 -1.95 -12.31
N GLY A 111 15.09 -1.79 -13.43
CA GLY A 111 16.15 -0.81 -13.59
C GLY A 111 17.38 -1.06 -12.71
N GLY A 112 17.56 -2.28 -12.20
CA GLY A 112 18.69 -2.66 -11.36
C GLY A 112 19.92 -2.98 -12.16
N LYS A 113 21.10 -2.72 -11.57
CA LYS A 113 22.40 -3.16 -12.10
C LYS A 113 22.89 -4.35 -11.29
N SER A 114 23.13 -5.48 -11.93
CA SER A 114 23.77 -6.63 -11.31
C SER A 114 25.27 -6.37 -11.10
N ARG A 115 25.79 -6.69 -9.91
CA ARG A 115 27.23 -6.68 -9.62
C ARG A 115 27.95 -7.97 -10.06
N LEU A 116 27.19 -9.01 -10.36
CA LEU A 116 27.72 -10.35 -10.70
C LEU A 116 27.85 -10.59 -12.21
N GLY A 117 27.67 -9.56 -13.03
CA GLY A 117 27.80 -9.68 -14.50
C GLY A 117 26.64 -10.38 -15.20
N GLN A 118 25.69 -10.95 -14.48
CA GLN A 118 24.44 -11.47 -15.06
C GLN A 118 23.50 -10.32 -15.37
N LYS A 119 22.87 -10.36 -16.54
CA LYS A 119 21.83 -9.39 -16.90
C LYS A 119 20.60 -9.68 -16.05
N ALA A 120 20.18 -8.71 -15.22
CA ALA A 120 18.87 -8.76 -14.60
C ALA A 120 17.82 -8.54 -15.70
N TYR A 121 16.81 -9.38 -15.72
CA TYR A 121 15.71 -9.27 -16.67
C TYR A 121 14.77 -8.11 -16.25
N ASP A 122 14.34 -7.30 -17.20
CA ASP A 122 13.44 -6.15 -17.01
C ASP A 122 12.22 -6.34 -17.93
N HIS A 123 11.04 -6.51 -17.39
CA HIS A 123 9.72 -6.74 -18.01
C HIS A 123 9.33 -8.18 -18.41
N ASP A 124 8.04 -8.44 -18.21
CA ASP A 124 7.21 -9.55 -18.74
C ASP A 124 7.71 -10.97 -18.47
N PHE A 125 8.31 -11.20 -17.30
CA PHE A 125 8.70 -12.53 -16.88
C PHE A 125 7.60 -13.20 -16.07
N ASP A 126 7.37 -14.47 -16.35
CA ASP A 126 6.76 -15.36 -15.37
C ASP A 126 7.72 -15.49 -14.19
N PRO A 127 7.40 -14.94 -13.03
CA PRO A 127 8.25 -15.08 -11.86
C PRO A 127 8.30 -16.56 -11.45
N GLU A 128 9.49 -17.06 -11.07
CA GLU A 128 9.64 -18.43 -10.56
C GLU A 128 8.69 -18.68 -9.40
N TYR A 129 8.53 -17.70 -8.54
CA TYR A 129 7.61 -17.74 -7.40
C TYR A 129 6.93 -16.38 -7.21
N LYS A 130 5.69 -16.45 -6.78
CA LYS A 130 4.89 -15.28 -6.40
C LYS A 130 4.37 -15.46 -4.99
N TYR A 131 4.70 -14.52 -4.12
CA TYR A 131 4.24 -14.53 -2.73
C TYR A 131 3.43 -13.30 -2.42
N ILE A 132 2.35 -13.47 -1.68
CA ILE A 132 1.54 -12.36 -1.18
C ILE A 132 1.82 -12.25 0.32
N PRO A 133 2.47 -11.16 0.78
CA PRO A 133 2.64 -10.90 2.19
C PRO A 133 1.28 -10.61 2.83
N TYR A 134 1.01 -11.27 3.94
CA TYR A 134 -0.17 -11.10 4.75
C TYR A 134 0.25 -10.78 6.18
N GLY A 135 -0.15 -9.60 6.68
CA GLY A 135 0.30 -9.09 7.96
C GLY A 135 -0.83 -9.03 9.00
N LEU A 136 -0.51 -9.39 10.23
CA LEU A 136 -1.29 -9.10 11.42
C LEU A 136 -0.49 -8.15 12.30
N PHE A 137 -1.13 -7.07 12.73
CA PHE A 137 -0.53 -6.02 13.55
C PHE A 137 -1.38 -5.74 14.77
N ILE A 138 -0.74 -5.58 15.93
CA ILE A 138 -1.39 -5.20 17.18
C ILE A 138 -0.99 -3.76 17.53
N PRO A 139 -1.86 -2.78 17.31
CA PRO A 139 -1.54 -1.37 17.52
C PRO A 139 -1.11 -1.04 18.94
N LYS A 140 -1.72 -1.66 19.94
CA LYS A 140 -1.44 -1.42 21.37
C LYS A 140 0.00 -1.71 21.77
N THR A 141 0.61 -2.74 21.20
CA THR A 141 1.98 -3.19 21.58
C THR A 141 2.99 -3.03 20.46
N ASN A 142 2.56 -2.62 19.28
CA ASN A 142 3.39 -2.53 18.07
C ASN A 142 3.98 -3.88 17.62
N ASP A 143 3.34 -4.99 18.00
CA ASP A 143 3.73 -6.32 17.54
C ASP A 143 3.19 -6.60 16.16
N SER A 144 3.95 -7.36 15.37
CA SER A 144 3.54 -7.77 14.03
C SER A 144 3.98 -9.18 13.68
N TRP A 145 3.16 -9.86 12.89
CA TRP A 145 3.46 -11.15 12.27
C TRP A 145 3.19 -11.05 10.77
N VAL A 146 4.01 -11.75 10.00
CA VAL A 146 3.88 -11.75 8.54
C VAL A 146 3.96 -13.19 8.05
N TRP A 147 3.00 -13.56 7.22
CA TRP A 147 2.98 -14.82 6.47
C TRP A 147 3.08 -14.54 4.98
N PHE A 148 3.46 -15.55 4.22
CA PHE A 148 3.56 -15.46 2.77
C PHE A 148 2.69 -16.52 2.13
N ALA A 149 1.65 -16.10 1.41
CA ALA A 149 0.82 -16.99 0.62
C ALA A 149 1.43 -17.17 -0.78
N GLN A 150 1.57 -18.40 -1.25
CA GLN A 150 2.02 -18.71 -2.61
C GLN A 150 0.90 -18.59 -3.65
N SER A 151 -0.35 -18.57 -3.19
CA SER A 151 -1.54 -18.38 -4.00
C SER A 151 -2.33 -17.15 -3.55
N SER A 152 -3.57 -17.03 -3.97
CA SER A 152 -4.46 -15.96 -3.51
C SER A 152 -4.70 -16.07 -2.00
N VAL A 153 -4.73 -14.93 -1.32
CA VAL A 153 -5.21 -14.84 0.06
C VAL A 153 -6.72 -15.11 0.05
N THR A 154 -7.15 -16.14 0.74
CA THR A 154 -8.56 -16.57 0.83
C THR A 154 -9.09 -16.38 2.25
N SER A 155 -10.41 -16.43 2.43
CA SER A 155 -11.04 -16.42 3.75
C SER A 155 -10.49 -17.53 4.65
N ASP A 156 -10.29 -18.74 4.09
CA ASP A 156 -9.73 -19.87 4.82
C ASP A 156 -8.29 -19.59 5.26
N PHE A 157 -7.44 -19.11 4.34
CA PHE A 157 -6.07 -18.75 4.68
C PHE A 157 -6.01 -17.73 5.83
N ILE A 158 -6.84 -16.70 5.80
CA ILE A 158 -6.89 -15.66 6.83
C ILE A 158 -7.22 -16.25 8.19
N VAL A 159 -8.28 -17.05 8.26
CA VAL A 159 -8.74 -17.65 9.53
C VAL A 159 -7.77 -18.73 10.02
N ASP A 160 -7.19 -19.53 9.13
CA ASP A 160 -6.15 -20.49 9.50
C ASP A 160 -4.95 -19.81 10.16
N ARG A 161 -4.48 -18.67 9.59
CA ARG A 161 -3.38 -17.90 10.21
C ARG A 161 -3.79 -17.28 11.55
N LEU A 162 -5.04 -16.87 11.69
CA LEU A 162 -5.56 -16.39 12.96
C LEU A 162 -5.63 -17.53 13.99
N GLU A 163 -6.10 -18.71 13.60
CA GLU A 163 -6.12 -19.90 14.47
C GLU A 163 -4.72 -20.32 14.94
N ASP A 164 -3.73 -20.28 14.05
CA ASP A 164 -2.35 -20.63 14.37
C ASP A 164 -1.75 -19.73 15.44
N ILE A 165 -2.00 -18.43 15.35
CA ILE A 165 -1.40 -17.47 16.29
C ILE A 165 -2.23 -17.26 17.55
N TRP A 166 -3.51 -17.57 17.51
CA TRP A 166 -4.45 -17.28 18.58
C TRP A 166 -4.03 -17.79 19.97
N PRO A 167 -3.49 -19.03 20.13
CA PRO A 167 -3.00 -19.50 21.41
C PRO A 167 -1.89 -18.63 22.02
N ALA A 168 -0.98 -18.13 21.17
CA ALA A 168 0.08 -17.24 21.61
C ALA A 168 -0.46 -15.86 22.02
N LEU A 169 -1.45 -15.35 21.27
CA LEU A 169 -2.14 -14.10 21.59
C LEU A 169 -2.94 -14.22 22.90
N LYS A 170 -3.69 -15.29 23.12
CA LYS A 170 -4.39 -15.56 24.38
C LYS A 170 -3.42 -15.49 25.58
N LYS A 171 -2.29 -16.17 25.46
CA LYS A 171 -1.26 -16.20 26.52
C LYS A 171 -0.66 -14.81 26.76
N LYS A 172 -0.34 -14.08 25.69
CA LYS A 172 0.30 -12.76 25.77
C LYS A 172 -0.63 -11.69 26.34
N PHE A 173 -1.91 -11.74 26.00
CA PHE A 173 -2.91 -10.74 26.37
C PHE A 173 -3.90 -11.22 27.44
N ASN A 174 -3.49 -12.19 28.25
CA ASN A 174 -4.24 -12.67 29.41
C ASN A 174 -5.68 -13.09 29.10
N ASN A 175 -5.86 -13.93 28.06
CA ASN A 175 -7.14 -14.47 27.61
C ASN A 175 -8.20 -13.39 27.32
N PRO A 176 -8.04 -12.58 26.29
CA PRO A 176 -9.04 -11.56 25.93
C PRO A 176 -10.36 -12.25 25.57
N HIS A 177 -11.47 -11.74 26.10
CA HIS A 177 -12.82 -12.25 25.81
C HIS A 177 -13.43 -11.68 24.52
N THR A 178 -12.87 -10.60 24.00
CA THR A 178 -13.34 -9.96 22.78
C THR A 178 -12.18 -9.68 21.84
N LEU A 179 -12.37 -10.04 20.57
CA LEU A 179 -11.44 -9.75 19.48
C LEU A 179 -12.06 -8.71 18.53
N VAL A 180 -11.40 -7.58 18.38
CA VAL A 180 -11.74 -6.55 17.38
C VAL A 180 -10.78 -6.64 16.23
N ILE A 181 -11.29 -6.83 15.02
CA ILE A 181 -10.47 -6.98 13.80
C ILE A 181 -10.71 -5.79 12.86
N ASN A 182 -9.69 -5.01 12.62
CA ASN A 182 -9.69 -3.97 11.59
C ASN A 182 -9.16 -4.55 10.28
N LEU A 183 -9.96 -4.49 9.23
CA LEU A 183 -9.63 -4.98 7.88
C LEU A 183 -10.23 -4.06 6.81
N ASP A 184 -9.73 -4.16 5.59
CA ASP A 184 -10.08 -3.28 4.47
C ASP A 184 -11.36 -3.67 3.72
N ASN A 185 -12.11 -4.67 4.21
CA ASN A 185 -13.32 -5.20 3.56
C ASN A 185 -13.06 -5.70 2.13
N GLY A 186 -11.89 -6.28 1.90
CA GLY A 186 -11.53 -6.91 0.62
C GLY A 186 -12.43 -8.09 0.23
N PRO A 187 -12.32 -8.59 -1.00
CA PRO A 187 -13.18 -9.70 -1.49
C PRO A 187 -13.11 -10.95 -0.61
N GLU A 188 -11.97 -11.21 0.03
CA GLU A 188 -11.70 -12.37 0.88
C GLU A 188 -12.28 -12.25 2.30
N CYS A 189 -12.48 -11.03 2.80
CA CYS A 189 -12.92 -10.75 4.16
C CYS A 189 -14.16 -9.83 4.23
N SER A 190 -14.87 -9.68 3.12
CA SER A 190 -16.09 -8.88 3.07
C SER A 190 -17.18 -9.44 3.97
N GLY A 191 -17.87 -8.57 4.72
CA GLY A 191 -19.02 -8.92 5.54
C GLY A 191 -20.21 -9.54 4.79
N ARG A 192 -20.16 -9.56 3.45
CA ARG A 192 -21.15 -10.24 2.59
C ARG A 192 -20.66 -11.60 2.10
N ARG A 193 -19.41 -11.97 2.37
CA ARG A 193 -18.84 -13.24 1.92
C ARG A 193 -19.20 -14.37 2.89
N THR A 194 -20.03 -15.29 2.46
CA THR A 194 -20.52 -16.42 3.28
C THR A 194 -19.38 -17.26 3.85
N GLN A 195 -18.33 -17.53 3.05
CA GLN A 195 -17.17 -18.29 3.50
C GLN A 195 -16.42 -17.58 4.65
N TRP A 196 -16.25 -16.27 4.56
CA TRP A 196 -15.66 -15.48 5.63
C TRP A 196 -16.47 -15.55 6.91
N LEU A 197 -17.77 -15.29 6.81
CA LEU A 197 -18.68 -15.33 7.96
C LEU A 197 -18.69 -16.71 8.62
N LYS A 198 -18.80 -17.78 7.81
CA LYS A 198 -18.77 -19.17 8.30
C LYS A 198 -17.49 -19.43 9.10
N ARG A 199 -16.32 -19.17 8.51
CA ARG A 199 -15.03 -19.40 9.15
C ARG A 199 -14.84 -18.59 10.43
N MET A 200 -15.32 -17.36 10.48
CA MET A 200 -15.25 -16.53 11.67
C MET A 200 -16.17 -17.05 12.79
N VAL A 201 -17.33 -17.58 12.46
CA VAL A 201 -18.22 -18.24 13.43
C VAL A 201 -17.55 -19.50 13.98
N GLU A 202 -16.99 -20.37 13.12
CA GLU A 202 -16.26 -21.58 13.53
C GLU A 202 -15.07 -21.23 14.45
N PHE A 203 -14.30 -20.18 14.10
CA PHE A 203 -13.22 -19.67 14.95
C PHE A 203 -13.73 -19.20 16.31
N SER A 204 -14.81 -18.43 16.34
CA SER A 204 -15.41 -17.94 17.57
C SER A 204 -15.89 -19.09 18.46
N ASP A 205 -16.64 -20.05 17.91
CA ASP A 205 -17.19 -21.17 18.67
C ASP A 205 -16.10 -22.08 19.24
N LYS A 206 -15.04 -22.35 18.48
CA LYS A 206 -13.86 -23.12 18.92
C LYS A 206 -13.10 -22.45 20.06
N ASN A 207 -13.14 -21.14 20.14
CA ASN A 207 -12.35 -20.34 21.08
C ASN A 207 -13.16 -19.67 22.20
N ARG A 208 -14.46 -19.92 22.26
CA ARG A 208 -15.29 -19.58 23.42
C ARG A 208 -14.78 -20.37 24.63
N SER A 209 -14.28 -19.66 25.63
CA SER A 209 -13.86 -20.19 26.94
C SER A 209 -15.00 -20.05 27.90
#